data_2640cad5c10c8724f27b6012372bf8d8
#
_entry.id   2640cad5c10c8724f27b6012372bf8d8
#
_cell.length_a   1.000
_cell.length_b   1.000
_cell.length_c   1.000
_cell.angle_alpha   90.00
_cell.angle_beta   90.00
_cell.angle_gamma   90.00
#
_symmetry.space_group_name_H-M   'P 1'
#
loop_
_entity.id
_entity.type
_entity.pdbx_description
1 polymer ?
#
loop_
_entity_poly.entity_id
_entity_poly.type
_entity_poly.pdbx_seq_one_letter_code
_entity_poly.pdbx_strand_id
1 'polypeptide(L)'
;MLGKDFRVKMIAPEEYFSRIPTVIDKMGQPLGDASAVAFSIGCTAVREHAKVVYSGEGIDEFFGGYNAHKRKLPSDWTYLTCSHIMSNEVVKSLMLDYDETVDPAAPVAELWKSVQGQDELAQKLTIDISLWLEGDIYLNTDRTSTACGVELHTPFSDLRLFNVASKIPAEYKFFEDQNKYAFRKAAASKLPDEVAFRKKVGFAVPIRKWLANAQFNLPIAEKLFGETSQKFFNQAQLRDMWTNYLAGEETLWNRIYAIYAFLLWYDLKF
;
A
#
# COMPACT_ATOMS: atom_id res chain seq x y z
N MET A 1 21.43 8.32 19.20
CA MET A 1 20.42 9.04 19.97
C MET A 1 19.74 8.20 21.04
N LEU A 2 19.24 7.01 20.74
CA LEU A 2 18.52 6.20 21.75
C LEU A 2 19.41 5.20 22.50
N GLY A 3 20.73 5.16 22.25
CA GLY A 3 21.66 4.19 22.86
C GLY A 3 21.27 2.73 22.65
N LYS A 4 20.51 2.43 21.59
CA LYS A 4 20.02 1.10 21.24
C LYS A 4 20.77 0.57 20.04
N ASP A 5 20.86 -0.75 19.95
CA ASP A 5 21.40 -1.41 18.77
C ASP A 5 20.54 -1.06 17.56
N PHE A 6 21.21 -0.61 16.51
CA PHE A 6 20.60 -0.31 15.23
C PHE A 6 21.07 -1.31 14.18
N ARG A 7 20.13 -1.92 13.48
CA ARG A 7 20.41 -2.91 12.44
C ARG A 7 19.76 -2.51 11.14
N VAL A 8 20.46 -2.72 10.03
CA VAL A 8 20.00 -2.43 8.69
C VAL A 8 20.00 -3.71 7.88
N LYS A 9 18.85 -4.06 7.30
CA LYS A 9 18.76 -5.09 6.27
C LYS A 9 18.69 -4.41 4.90
N MET A 10 19.74 -4.58 4.12
CA MET A 10 19.73 -4.21 2.71
C MET A 10 19.07 -5.32 1.90
N ILE A 11 18.14 -4.95 1.03
CA ILE A 11 17.38 -5.88 0.19
C ILE A 11 17.89 -5.75 -1.24
N ALA A 12 18.48 -6.83 -1.77
CA ALA A 12 18.86 -6.91 -3.17
C ALA A 12 17.64 -7.20 -4.06
N PRO A 13 17.65 -6.74 -5.33
CA PRO A 13 16.55 -7.02 -6.26
C PRO A 13 16.27 -8.52 -6.40
N GLU A 14 17.31 -9.36 -6.48
CA GLU A 14 17.18 -10.82 -6.60
C GLU A 14 16.45 -11.43 -5.41
N GLU A 15 16.78 -11.00 -4.20
CA GLU A 15 16.11 -11.44 -2.96
C GLU A 15 14.64 -11.02 -2.98
N TYR A 16 14.36 -9.80 -3.43
CA TYR A 16 13.01 -9.27 -3.51
C TYR A 16 12.16 -10.07 -4.51
N PHE A 17 12.60 -10.20 -5.77
CA PHE A 17 11.83 -10.88 -6.81
C PHE A 17 11.65 -12.37 -6.53
N SER A 18 12.64 -13.05 -5.98
CA SER A 18 12.53 -14.46 -5.59
C SER A 18 11.53 -14.68 -4.44
N ARG A 19 11.27 -13.66 -3.62
CA ARG A 19 10.35 -13.73 -2.48
C ARG A 19 8.88 -13.52 -2.87
N ILE A 20 8.58 -12.87 -4.01
CA ILE A 20 7.21 -12.54 -4.42
C ILE A 20 6.26 -13.74 -4.37
N PRO A 21 6.55 -14.92 -5.00
CA PRO A 21 5.62 -16.04 -5.01
C PRO A 21 5.28 -16.52 -3.60
N THR A 22 6.28 -16.58 -2.71
CA THR A 22 6.05 -17.00 -1.32
C THR A 22 5.13 -16.03 -0.58
N VAL A 23 5.31 -14.73 -0.77
CA VAL A 23 4.46 -13.71 -0.12
C VAL A 23 3.03 -13.80 -0.65
N ILE A 24 2.83 -13.89 -1.97
CA ILE A 24 1.51 -14.03 -2.58
C ILE A 24 0.81 -15.31 -2.08
N ASP A 25 1.52 -16.43 -1.97
CA ASP A 25 0.96 -17.66 -1.40
C ASP A 25 0.48 -17.46 0.05
N LYS A 26 1.30 -16.85 0.91
CA LYS A 26 0.98 -16.62 2.33
C LYS A 26 -0.11 -15.56 2.53
N MET A 27 -0.20 -14.59 1.64
CA MET A 27 -1.32 -13.64 1.63
C MET A 27 -2.67 -14.32 1.37
N GLY A 28 -2.70 -15.40 0.59
CA GLY A 28 -3.92 -16.12 0.25
C GLY A 28 -4.86 -15.38 -0.69
N GLN A 29 -4.47 -14.20 -1.14
CA GLN A 29 -5.19 -13.34 -2.10
C GLN A 29 -4.20 -12.58 -2.97
N PRO A 30 -4.60 -12.10 -4.17
CA PRO A 30 -3.75 -11.24 -4.97
C PRO A 30 -3.55 -9.91 -4.25
N LEU A 31 -2.29 -9.52 -4.04
CA LEU A 31 -1.94 -8.28 -3.38
C LEU A 31 -1.14 -7.38 -4.32
N GLY A 32 -1.73 -6.23 -4.66
CA GLY A 32 -1.09 -5.24 -5.51
C GLY A 32 -0.07 -4.35 -4.81
N ASP A 33 0.07 -4.44 -3.48
CA ASP A 33 1.06 -3.69 -2.71
C ASP A 33 2.42 -4.37 -2.71
N ALA A 34 3.36 -3.77 -3.45
CA ALA A 34 4.73 -4.25 -3.54
C ALA A 34 5.52 -4.14 -2.22
N SER A 35 5.07 -3.36 -1.26
CA SER A 35 5.73 -3.18 0.04
C SER A 35 5.72 -4.45 0.89
N ALA A 36 4.70 -5.31 0.72
CA ALA A 36 4.54 -6.59 1.42
C ALA A 36 5.78 -7.48 1.34
N VAL A 37 6.39 -7.53 0.16
CA VAL A 37 7.58 -8.37 -0.07
C VAL A 37 8.78 -7.87 0.72
N ALA A 38 9.02 -6.56 0.69
CA ALA A 38 10.10 -5.96 1.46
C ALA A 38 9.85 -6.09 2.97
N PHE A 39 8.59 -5.94 3.40
CA PHE A 39 8.20 -6.14 4.80
C PHE A 39 8.44 -7.58 5.25
N SER A 40 8.07 -8.58 4.45
CA SER A 40 8.34 -10.01 4.71
C SER A 40 9.84 -10.30 4.87
N ILE A 41 10.68 -9.73 4.01
CA ILE A 41 12.14 -9.87 4.12
C ILE A 41 12.64 -9.24 5.42
N GLY A 42 12.12 -8.08 5.79
CA GLY A 42 12.41 -7.42 7.06
C GLY A 42 12.02 -8.28 8.26
N CYS A 43 10.82 -8.86 8.25
CA CYS A 43 10.35 -9.78 9.30
C CYS A 43 11.25 -11.02 9.43
N THR A 44 11.70 -11.60 8.31
CA THR A 44 12.64 -12.72 8.31
C THR A 44 13.96 -12.35 9.02
N ALA A 45 14.51 -11.17 8.72
CA ALA A 45 15.73 -10.70 9.35
C ALA A 45 15.52 -10.37 10.85
N VAL A 46 14.39 -9.80 11.23
CA VAL A 46 14.06 -9.50 12.63
C VAL A 46 13.87 -10.77 13.44
N ARG A 47 13.28 -11.82 12.86
CA ARG A 47 13.04 -13.09 13.53
C ARG A 47 14.28 -13.73 14.13
N GLU A 48 15.44 -13.48 13.57
CA GLU A 48 16.74 -13.93 14.09
C GLU A 48 17.07 -13.30 15.46
N HIS A 49 16.42 -12.19 15.83
CA HIS A 49 16.75 -11.38 17.00
C HIS A 49 15.58 -11.16 17.95
N ALA A 50 14.35 -11.19 17.46
CA ALA A 50 13.15 -10.94 18.24
C ALA A 50 11.96 -11.75 17.72
N LYS A 51 11.09 -12.16 18.64
CA LYS A 51 9.80 -12.81 18.31
C LYS A 51 8.64 -11.82 18.33
N VAL A 52 8.78 -10.74 19.07
CA VAL A 52 7.78 -9.68 19.22
C VAL A 52 8.40 -8.37 18.77
N VAL A 53 7.68 -7.62 17.92
CA VAL A 53 8.10 -6.34 17.36
C VAL A 53 6.99 -5.32 17.42
N TYR A 54 7.36 -4.04 17.40
CA TYR A 54 6.43 -2.92 17.32
C TYR A 54 6.60 -2.19 16.00
N SER A 55 5.47 -1.89 15.34
CA SER A 55 5.42 -1.11 14.11
C SER A 55 4.71 0.23 14.30
N GLY A 56 4.97 1.17 13.40
CA GLY A 56 4.41 2.52 13.43
C GLY A 56 3.13 2.70 12.62
N GLU A 57 2.46 1.63 12.20
CA GLU A 57 1.27 1.68 11.37
C GLU A 57 0.09 2.39 12.07
N GLY A 58 -0.79 3.01 11.28
CA GLY A 58 -2.00 3.69 11.74
C GLY A 58 -1.85 5.19 11.97
N ILE A 59 -0.64 5.72 12.16
CA ILE A 59 -0.42 7.17 12.42
C ILE A 59 -0.81 8.01 11.20
N ASP A 60 -0.52 7.53 10.01
CA ASP A 60 -0.78 8.27 8.77
C ASP A 60 -2.29 8.42 8.54
N GLU A 61 -3.06 7.39 8.83
CA GLU A 61 -4.50 7.35 8.69
C GLU A 61 -5.21 8.16 9.78
N PHE A 62 -4.70 8.13 11.01
CA PHE A 62 -5.33 8.86 12.12
C PHE A 62 -5.04 10.36 12.08
N PHE A 63 -3.86 10.75 11.61
CA PHE A 63 -3.38 12.14 11.67
C PHE A 63 -3.15 12.79 10.31
N GLY A 64 -3.54 12.17 9.21
CA GLY A 64 -3.39 12.73 7.87
C GLY A 64 -1.94 12.74 7.36
N GLY A 65 -1.33 11.55 7.20
CA GLY A 65 0.06 11.43 6.80
C GLY A 65 0.30 11.43 5.28
N TYR A 66 -0.71 11.13 4.48
CA TYR A 66 -0.56 11.00 3.03
C TYR A 66 -0.81 12.31 2.28
N ASN A 67 -0.09 12.52 1.17
CA ASN A 67 -0.31 13.67 0.31
C ASN A 67 -1.70 13.64 -0.36
N ALA A 68 -2.29 12.46 -0.55
CA ALA A 68 -3.63 12.30 -1.05
C ALA A 68 -4.68 13.01 -0.17
N HIS A 69 -4.47 13.02 1.15
CA HIS A 69 -5.35 13.69 2.09
C HIS A 69 -5.41 15.21 1.92
N LYS A 70 -4.32 15.84 1.41
CA LYS A 70 -4.27 17.28 1.14
C LYS A 70 -5.04 17.71 -0.11
N ARG A 71 -5.34 16.78 -1.03
CA ARG A 71 -6.00 17.11 -2.28
C ARG A 71 -7.46 17.46 -2.00
N LYS A 72 -7.90 18.64 -2.48
CA LYS A 72 -9.33 18.93 -2.53
C LYS A 72 -9.98 18.07 -3.60
N LEU A 73 -11.12 17.49 -3.26
CA LEU A 73 -11.91 16.72 -4.22
C LEU A 73 -12.86 17.68 -4.96
N PRO A 74 -13.07 17.50 -6.27
CA PRO A 74 -14.21 18.09 -6.97
C PRO A 74 -15.51 17.66 -6.28
N SER A 75 -16.53 18.50 -6.34
CA SER A 75 -17.82 18.26 -5.66
C SER A 75 -18.55 17.00 -6.12
N ASP A 76 -18.21 16.52 -7.31
CA ASP A 76 -18.80 15.34 -7.97
C ASP A 76 -17.89 14.09 -7.91
N TRP A 77 -16.78 14.17 -7.16
CA TRP A 77 -15.81 13.11 -7.10
C TRP A 77 -15.75 12.42 -5.74
N THR A 78 -15.67 11.09 -5.76
CA THR A 78 -15.52 10.25 -4.57
C THR A 78 -14.03 9.92 -4.36
N TYR A 79 -13.55 10.07 -3.14
CA TYR A 79 -12.22 9.62 -2.76
C TYR A 79 -12.18 8.08 -2.73
N LEU A 80 -11.30 7.50 -3.52
CA LEU A 80 -11.22 6.05 -3.72
C LEU A 80 -10.14 5.35 -2.88
N THR A 81 -9.65 5.99 -1.83
CA THR A 81 -8.54 5.52 -0.98
C THR A 81 -7.14 5.80 -1.54
N CYS A 82 -6.13 5.61 -0.70
CA CYS A 82 -4.72 5.70 -1.12
C CYS A 82 -4.27 4.54 -2.01
N SER A 83 -5.04 3.44 -2.07
CA SER A 83 -4.69 2.20 -2.79
C SER A 83 -5.25 2.11 -4.21
N HIS A 84 -6.01 3.10 -4.68
CA HIS A 84 -6.59 3.05 -6.02
C HIS A 84 -5.50 3.00 -7.11
N ILE A 85 -5.48 1.91 -7.87
CA ILE A 85 -4.45 1.62 -8.88
C ILE A 85 -4.95 1.87 -10.30
N MET A 86 -6.20 1.48 -10.61
CA MET A 86 -6.80 1.54 -11.95
C MET A 86 -8.24 2.05 -11.88
N SER A 87 -8.64 2.89 -12.85
CA SER A 87 -10.04 3.23 -13.01
C SER A 87 -10.85 2.07 -13.62
N ASN A 88 -12.17 2.10 -13.45
CA ASN A 88 -13.04 1.07 -14.00
C ASN A 88 -12.92 0.95 -15.53
N GLU A 89 -12.71 2.07 -16.25
CA GLU A 89 -12.52 2.09 -17.70
C GLU A 89 -11.26 1.31 -18.09
N VAL A 90 -10.16 1.47 -17.34
CA VAL A 90 -8.92 0.73 -17.57
C VAL A 90 -9.14 -0.76 -17.30
N VAL A 91 -9.79 -1.12 -16.19
CA VAL A 91 -10.09 -2.51 -15.87
C VAL A 91 -10.97 -3.13 -16.94
N LYS A 92 -12.04 -2.44 -17.38
CA LYS A 92 -12.94 -2.87 -18.46
C LYS A 92 -12.20 -3.12 -19.79
N SER A 93 -11.25 -2.26 -20.14
CA SER A 93 -10.45 -2.44 -21.35
C SER A 93 -9.50 -3.63 -21.28
N LEU A 94 -9.05 -3.99 -20.08
CA LEU A 94 -8.09 -5.06 -19.84
C LEU A 94 -8.75 -6.44 -19.71
N MET A 95 -9.96 -6.54 -19.15
CA MET A 95 -10.62 -7.81 -18.90
C MET A 95 -11.34 -8.34 -20.17
N LEU A 96 -11.28 -9.65 -20.39
CA LEU A 96 -12.05 -10.31 -21.45
C LEU A 96 -13.53 -10.45 -21.09
N ASP A 97 -13.79 -10.76 -19.81
CA ASP A 97 -15.14 -10.94 -19.27
C ASP A 97 -15.32 -9.97 -18.12
N TYR A 98 -15.76 -8.75 -18.44
CA TYR A 98 -16.02 -7.70 -17.47
C TYR A 98 -17.50 -7.70 -17.09
N ASP A 99 -17.79 -8.02 -15.83
CA ASP A 99 -19.15 -7.96 -15.30
C ASP A 99 -19.50 -6.51 -14.90
N GLU A 100 -20.34 -5.85 -15.70
CA GLU A 100 -20.81 -4.49 -15.46
C GLU A 100 -21.74 -4.37 -14.23
N THR A 101 -22.22 -5.48 -13.68
CA THR A 101 -23.05 -5.48 -12.48
C THR A 101 -22.21 -5.38 -11.20
N VAL A 102 -20.90 -5.63 -11.27
CA VAL A 102 -19.97 -5.51 -10.16
C VAL A 102 -19.32 -4.13 -10.18
N ASP A 103 -19.66 -3.30 -9.19
CA ASP A 103 -18.98 -2.02 -8.97
C ASP A 103 -17.89 -2.15 -7.90
N PRO A 104 -16.61 -2.14 -8.25
CA PRO A 104 -15.52 -2.25 -7.29
C PRO A 104 -15.43 -1.02 -6.38
N ALA A 105 -16.07 0.10 -6.72
CA ALA A 105 -16.16 1.28 -5.87
C ALA A 105 -17.34 1.24 -4.87
N ALA A 106 -18.24 0.26 -4.97
CA ALA A 106 -19.41 0.16 -4.10
C ALA A 106 -19.08 0.21 -2.59
N PRO A 107 -18.03 -0.47 -2.06
CA PRO A 107 -17.67 -0.35 -0.65
C PRO A 107 -17.27 1.06 -0.26
N VAL A 108 -16.57 1.79 -1.12
CA VAL A 108 -16.23 3.21 -0.92
C VAL A 108 -17.47 4.07 -0.92
N ALA A 109 -18.38 3.86 -1.87
CA ALA A 109 -19.61 4.62 -2.00
C ALA A 109 -20.54 4.44 -0.78
N GLU A 110 -20.57 3.25 -0.21
CA GLU A 110 -21.34 2.98 1.02
C GLU A 110 -20.75 3.72 2.22
N LEU A 111 -19.44 3.61 2.42
CA LEU A 111 -18.74 4.36 3.48
C LEU A 111 -18.89 5.87 3.30
N TRP A 112 -18.79 6.35 2.06
CA TRP A 112 -18.95 7.77 1.74
C TRP A 112 -20.33 8.30 2.18
N LYS A 113 -21.39 7.52 2.02
CA LYS A 113 -22.73 7.88 2.52
C LYS A 113 -22.76 8.01 4.04
N SER A 114 -22.04 7.15 4.76
CA SER A 114 -22.00 7.14 6.24
C SER A 114 -21.24 8.32 6.84
N VAL A 115 -20.34 8.95 6.10
CA VAL A 115 -19.51 10.06 6.58
C VAL A 115 -19.97 11.44 6.12
N GLN A 116 -21.12 11.53 5.45
CA GLN A 116 -21.69 12.80 5.01
C GLN A 116 -21.92 13.75 6.20
N GLY A 117 -21.63 15.03 6.00
CA GLY A 117 -21.73 16.05 7.04
C GLY A 117 -20.48 16.23 7.91
N GLN A 118 -19.49 15.34 7.79
CA GLN A 118 -18.15 15.55 8.35
C GLN A 118 -17.33 16.48 7.43
N ASP A 119 -16.24 17.05 7.97
CA ASP A 119 -15.29 17.78 7.12
C ASP A 119 -14.58 16.83 6.12
N GLU A 120 -14.13 17.39 4.99
CA GLU A 120 -13.57 16.60 3.87
C GLU A 120 -12.39 15.70 4.31
N LEU A 121 -11.55 16.19 5.23
CA LEU A 121 -10.42 15.40 5.73
C LEU A 121 -10.91 14.24 6.58
N ALA A 122 -11.87 14.46 7.49
CA ALA A 122 -12.44 13.42 8.33
C ALA A 122 -13.09 12.31 7.49
N GLN A 123 -13.80 12.68 6.41
CA GLN A 123 -14.36 11.73 5.46
C GLN A 123 -13.28 10.84 4.83
N LYS A 124 -12.20 11.43 4.30
CA LYS A 124 -11.08 10.69 3.71
C LYS A 124 -10.38 9.76 4.70
N LEU A 125 -10.10 10.27 5.91
CA LEU A 125 -9.44 9.46 6.94
C LEU A 125 -10.32 8.27 7.36
N THR A 126 -11.63 8.46 7.48
CA THR A 126 -12.55 7.37 7.82
C THR A 126 -12.56 6.28 6.74
N ILE A 127 -12.58 6.68 5.47
CA ILE A 127 -12.53 5.74 4.34
C ILE A 127 -11.20 4.99 4.33
N ASP A 128 -10.08 5.69 4.50
CA ASP A 128 -8.75 5.04 4.52
C ASP A 128 -8.57 4.13 5.75
N ILE A 129 -9.08 4.49 6.91
CA ILE A 129 -9.06 3.61 8.08
C ILE A 129 -9.84 2.32 7.81
N SER A 130 -11.02 2.42 7.21
CA SER A 130 -11.91 1.28 7.01
C SER A 130 -11.49 0.37 5.85
N LEU A 131 -10.86 0.88 4.81
CA LEU A 131 -10.54 0.12 3.60
C LEU A 131 -9.03 -0.05 3.38
N TRP A 132 -8.27 1.01 3.56
CA TRP A 132 -6.83 1.00 3.30
C TRP A 132 -6.04 0.44 4.49
N LEU A 133 -6.27 0.96 5.70
CA LEU A 133 -5.55 0.53 6.89
C LEU A 133 -5.92 -0.91 7.27
N GLU A 134 -7.21 -1.24 7.29
CA GLU A 134 -7.68 -2.59 7.63
C GLU A 134 -7.44 -3.58 6.48
N GLY A 135 -7.86 -3.23 5.27
CA GLY A 135 -7.89 -4.14 4.12
C GLY A 135 -6.55 -4.37 3.45
N ASP A 136 -5.57 -3.48 3.64
CA ASP A 136 -4.24 -3.62 3.07
C ASP A 136 -3.14 -3.60 4.14
N ILE A 137 -2.97 -2.50 4.88
CA ILE A 137 -1.81 -2.34 5.77
C ILE A 137 -1.78 -3.39 6.88
N TYR A 138 -2.88 -3.53 7.63
CA TYR A 138 -2.92 -4.50 8.73
C TYR A 138 -2.95 -5.94 8.23
N LEU A 139 -3.72 -6.21 7.18
CA LEU A 139 -3.77 -7.54 6.57
C LEU A 139 -2.38 -7.97 6.10
N ASN A 140 -1.67 -7.09 5.42
CA ASN A 140 -0.32 -7.30 4.91
C ASN A 140 0.67 -7.53 6.05
N THR A 141 0.72 -6.62 7.02
CA THR A 141 1.67 -6.69 8.13
C THR A 141 1.42 -7.89 9.03
N ASP A 142 0.16 -8.23 9.31
CA ASP A 142 -0.21 -9.40 10.10
C ASP A 142 0.18 -10.71 9.40
N ARG A 143 -0.25 -10.91 8.17
CA ARG A 143 0.03 -12.16 7.44
C ARG A 143 1.51 -12.37 7.16
N THR A 144 2.23 -11.31 6.79
CA THR A 144 3.66 -11.43 6.50
C THR A 144 4.49 -11.64 7.76
N SER A 145 4.21 -10.96 8.86
CA SER A 145 4.91 -11.13 10.12
C SER A 145 4.64 -12.53 10.71
N THR A 146 3.38 -12.95 10.74
CA THR A 146 2.95 -14.26 11.21
C THR A 146 3.58 -15.38 10.38
N ALA A 147 3.62 -15.25 9.06
CA ALA A 147 4.27 -16.22 8.17
C ALA A 147 5.78 -16.36 8.44
N CYS A 148 6.42 -15.31 8.97
CA CYS A 148 7.82 -15.31 9.39
C CYS A 148 8.01 -15.74 10.87
N GLY A 149 6.94 -16.03 11.61
CA GLY A 149 6.98 -16.38 13.03
C GLY A 149 7.32 -15.19 13.93
N VAL A 150 6.90 -13.99 13.53
CA VAL A 150 7.06 -12.74 14.30
C VAL A 150 5.68 -12.24 14.70
N GLU A 151 5.50 -11.96 15.99
CA GLU A 151 4.33 -11.29 16.54
C GLU A 151 4.50 -9.77 16.39
N LEU A 152 3.62 -9.13 15.61
CA LEU A 152 3.67 -7.68 15.36
C LEU A 152 2.60 -6.95 16.16
N HIS A 153 3.02 -5.91 16.89
CA HIS A 153 2.14 -5.00 17.59
C HIS A 153 2.16 -3.60 16.94
N THR A 154 0.98 -3.00 16.84
CA THR A 154 0.78 -1.65 16.28
C THR A 154 0.23 -0.70 17.36
N PRO A 155 1.09 -0.13 18.24
CA PRO A 155 0.64 0.68 19.38
C PRO A 155 -0.17 1.91 18.98
N PHE A 156 0.04 2.41 17.77
CA PHE A 156 -0.68 3.58 17.25
C PHE A 156 -2.09 3.26 16.73
N SER A 157 -2.49 1.99 16.76
CA SER A 157 -3.86 1.53 16.47
C SER A 157 -4.76 1.48 17.71
N ASP A 158 -4.28 1.99 18.83
CA ASP A 158 -5.04 2.03 20.09
C ASP A 158 -6.28 2.94 19.96
N LEU A 159 -7.45 2.43 20.33
CA LEU A 159 -8.71 3.18 20.28
C LEU A 159 -8.68 4.48 21.09
N ARG A 160 -7.89 4.55 22.16
CA ARG A 160 -7.72 5.78 22.95
C ARG A 160 -7.02 6.85 22.10
N LEU A 161 -6.01 6.46 21.32
CA LEU A 161 -5.33 7.36 20.40
C LEU A 161 -6.27 7.79 19.25
N PHE A 162 -7.04 6.86 18.69
CA PHE A 162 -8.05 7.17 17.70
C PHE A 162 -9.06 8.20 18.21
N ASN A 163 -9.58 8.00 19.43
CA ASN A 163 -10.53 8.93 20.07
C ASN A 163 -9.96 10.34 20.29
N VAL A 164 -8.65 10.46 20.45
CA VAL A 164 -7.99 11.78 20.49
C VAL A 164 -7.82 12.33 19.08
N ALA A 165 -7.30 11.52 18.17
CA ALA A 165 -7.01 11.92 16.80
C ALA A 165 -8.27 12.36 16.03
N SER A 166 -9.40 11.68 16.24
CA SER A 166 -10.69 12.00 15.59
C SER A 166 -11.25 13.37 15.99
N LYS A 167 -10.87 13.89 17.17
CA LYS A 167 -11.30 15.20 17.67
C LYS A 167 -10.37 16.35 17.28
N ILE A 168 -9.21 16.04 16.67
CA ILE A 168 -8.27 17.07 16.24
C ILE A 168 -8.76 17.67 14.93
N PRO A 169 -9.01 19.00 14.87
CA PRO A 169 -9.42 19.68 13.64
C PRO A 169 -8.38 19.54 12.52
N ALA A 170 -8.84 19.64 11.27
CA ALA A 170 -8.02 19.46 10.07
C ALA A 170 -6.79 20.38 10.03
N GLU A 171 -6.94 21.64 10.44
CA GLU A 171 -5.88 22.65 10.50
C GLU A 171 -4.72 22.30 11.45
N TYR A 172 -4.97 21.40 12.43
CA TYR A 172 -3.91 20.87 13.31
C TYR A 172 -3.35 19.53 12.84
N LYS A 173 -3.97 18.88 11.87
CA LYS A 173 -3.40 17.70 11.20
C LYS A 173 -2.46 18.11 10.08
N PHE A 174 -2.79 19.19 9.38
CA PHE A 174 -1.93 19.81 8.37
C PHE A 174 -1.63 21.26 8.77
N PHE A 175 -0.37 21.60 8.84
CA PHE A 175 0.07 22.95 9.07
C PHE A 175 1.21 23.27 8.09
N GLU A 176 1.05 24.32 7.29
CA GLU A 176 1.95 24.62 6.17
C GLU A 176 2.17 23.39 5.30
N ASP A 177 3.42 22.99 5.08
CA ASP A 177 3.77 21.78 4.31
C ASP A 177 3.86 20.52 5.16
N GLN A 178 3.59 20.59 6.46
CA GLN A 178 3.75 19.48 7.39
C GLN A 178 2.48 18.65 7.51
N ASN A 179 2.60 17.36 7.25
CA ASN A 179 1.59 16.35 7.54
C ASN A 179 1.73 15.88 9.00
N LYS A 180 0.64 15.42 9.61
CA LYS A 180 0.62 14.88 10.99
C LYS A 180 1.09 15.91 12.02
N TYR A 181 0.81 17.19 11.80
CA TYR A 181 1.41 18.27 12.60
C TYR A 181 1.19 18.12 14.10
N ALA A 182 -0.06 17.90 14.55
CA ALA A 182 -0.35 17.71 15.98
C ALA A 182 0.42 16.52 16.57
N PHE A 183 0.51 15.41 15.86
CA PHE A 183 1.29 14.26 16.30
C PHE A 183 2.80 14.59 16.42
N ARG A 184 3.35 15.29 15.42
CA ARG A 184 4.75 15.71 15.42
C ARG A 184 5.08 16.67 16.57
N LYS A 185 4.19 17.62 16.85
CA LYS A 185 4.33 18.54 18.01
C LYS A 185 4.32 17.77 19.33
N ALA A 186 3.45 16.80 19.49
CA ALA A 186 3.45 15.93 20.66
C ALA A 186 4.75 15.11 20.76
N ALA A 187 5.22 14.54 19.64
CA ALA A 187 6.45 13.77 19.59
C ALA A 187 7.69 14.60 19.91
N ALA A 188 7.74 15.88 19.52
CA ALA A 188 8.85 16.80 19.82
C ALA A 188 9.06 17.04 21.32
N SER A 189 8.05 16.78 22.17
CA SER A 189 8.24 16.79 23.62
C SER A 189 9.09 15.64 24.15
N LYS A 190 9.34 14.60 23.33
CA LYS A 190 10.04 13.37 23.70
C LYS A 190 11.21 13.02 22.78
N LEU A 191 11.21 13.56 21.58
CA LEU A 191 12.20 13.27 20.54
C LEU A 191 12.86 14.56 20.08
N PRO A 192 14.12 14.52 19.60
CA PRO A 192 14.75 15.66 18.95
C PRO A 192 13.93 16.14 17.75
N ASP A 193 13.95 17.45 17.51
CA ASP A 193 13.19 18.08 16.42
C ASP A 193 13.52 17.50 15.05
N GLU A 194 14.78 17.17 14.80
CA GLU A 194 15.24 16.51 13.55
C GLU A 194 14.54 15.17 13.30
N VAL A 195 14.10 14.48 14.34
CA VAL A 195 13.33 13.23 14.25
C VAL A 195 11.84 13.52 14.16
N ALA A 196 11.32 14.38 15.05
CA ALA A 196 9.90 14.69 15.13
C ALA A 196 9.39 15.36 13.85
N PHE A 197 10.16 16.28 13.25
CA PHE A 197 9.81 17.04 12.07
C PHE A 197 10.48 16.55 10.78
N ARG A 198 11.11 15.37 10.79
CA ARG A 198 11.71 14.77 9.60
C ARG A 198 10.69 14.68 8.46
N LYS A 199 11.13 15.01 7.23
CA LYS A 199 10.31 14.81 6.03
C LYS A 199 9.79 13.36 5.98
N LYS A 200 8.50 13.20 5.69
CA LYS A 200 7.92 11.86 5.52
C LYS A 200 8.64 11.14 4.37
N VAL A 201 9.07 9.93 4.67
CA VAL A 201 9.53 8.97 3.67
C VAL A 201 8.59 7.77 3.79
N GLY A 202 7.91 7.42 2.69
CA GLY A 202 7.09 6.22 2.63
C GLY A 202 7.96 4.96 2.65
N PHE A 203 7.36 3.82 2.92
CA PHE A 203 7.99 2.51 2.78
C PHE A 203 8.02 2.11 1.29
N ALA A 204 8.73 2.91 0.48
CA ALA A 204 8.76 2.77 -0.95
C ALA A 204 9.80 1.75 -1.39
N VAL A 205 9.36 0.72 -2.12
CA VAL A 205 10.23 -0.23 -2.81
C VAL A 205 10.62 0.36 -4.16
N PRO A 206 11.91 0.35 -4.54
CA PRO A 206 12.37 0.89 -5.82
C PRO A 206 12.10 -0.06 -7.00
N ILE A 207 10.94 -0.75 -6.99
CA ILE A 207 10.55 -1.77 -7.97
C ILE A 207 10.58 -1.21 -9.40
N ARG A 208 10.15 0.04 -9.57
CA ARG A 208 10.19 0.74 -10.85
C ARG A 208 11.59 0.76 -11.47
N LYS A 209 12.63 1.01 -10.65
CA LYS A 209 14.02 1.00 -11.10
C LYS A 209 14.52 -0.41 -11.39
N TRP A 210 14.11 -1.37 -10.60
CA TRP A 210 14.50 -2.76 -10.77
C TRP A 210 13.91 -3.37 -12.03
N LEU A 211 12.65 -3.07 -12.33
CA LEU A 211 11.97 -3.54 -13.54
C LEU A 211 12.51 -2.93 -14.85
N ALA A 212 13.34 -1.90 -14.79
CA ALA A 212 14.09 -1.43 -15.96
C ALA A 212 15.14 -2.45 -16.42
N ASN A 213 15.55 -3.40 -15.56
CA ASN A 213 16.47 -4.46 -15.90
C ASN A 213 15.73 -5.68 -16.46
N ALA A 214 16.16 -6.16 -17.65
CA ALA A 214 15.58 -7.32 -18.32
C ALA A 214 15.58 -8.59 -17.45
N GLN A 215 16.57 -8.78 -16.58
CA GLN A 215 16.62 -9.90 -15.65
C GLN A 215 15.34 -10.02 -14.80
N PHE A 216 14.75 -8.89 -14.43
CA PHE A 216 13.57 -8.87 -13.54
C PHE A 216 12.25 -8.65 -14.28
N ASN A 217 12.27 -7.98 -15.45
CA ASN A 217 11.05 -7.73 -16.19
C ASN A 217 10.65 -8.91 -17.10
N LEU A 218 11.61 -9.68 -17.62
CA LEU A 218 11.29 -10.82 -18.49
C LEU A 218 10.41 -11.88 -17.80
N PRO A 219 10.67 -12.34 -16.57
CA PRO A 219 9.78 -13.29 -15.90
C PRO A 219 8.36 -12.74 -15.68
N ILE A 220 8.23 -11.42 -15.48
CA ILE A 220 6.92 -10.77 -15.39
C ILE A 220 6.23 -10.77 -16.76
N ALA A 221 6.95 -10.43 -17.83
CA ALA A 221 6.41 -10.47 -19.19
C ALA A 221 5.94 -11.88 -19.59
N GLU A 222 6.72 -12.92 -19.26
CA GLU A 222 6.34 -14.31 -19.48
C GLU A 222 5.01 -14.65 -18.80
N LYS A 223 4.80 -14.17 -17.58
CA LYS A 223 3.55 -14.37 -16.85
C LYS A 223 2.40 -13.56 -17.46
N LEU A 224 2.65 -12.29 -17.80
CA LEU A 224 1.63 -11.39 -18.38
C LEU A 224 1.13 -11.90 -19.75
N PHE A 225 1.95 -12.60 -20.51
CA PHE A 225 1.60 -13.10 -21.86
C PHE A 225 1.44 -14.62 -21.92
N GLY A 226 1.48 -15.30 -20.76
CA GLY A 226 1.30 -16.74 -20.64
C GLY A 226 -0.18 -17.19 -20.76
N GLU A 227 -0.37 -18.51 -20.73
CA GLU A 227 -1.69 -19.13 -20.93
C GLU A 227 -2.74 -18.70 -19.92
N THR A 228 -2.35 -18.55 -18.63
CA THR A 228 -3.27 -18.10 -17.59
C THR A 228 -3.77 -16.68 -17.85
N SER A 229 -2.88 -15.78 -18.28
CA SER A 229 -3.24 -14.41 -18.59
C SER A 229 -4.25 -14.31 -19.76
N GLN A 230 -4.11 -15.18 -20.75
CA GLN A 230 -5.02 -15.24 -21.91
C GLN A 230 -6.45 -15.63 -21.54
N LYS A 231 -6.68 -16.22 -20.38
CA LYS A 231 -8.02 -16.55 -19.87
C LYS A 231 -8.78 -15.32 -19.34
N PHE A 232 -8.05 -14.31 -18.88
CA PHE A 232 -8.63 -13.19 -18.14
C PHE A 232 -8.48 -11.85 -18.85
N PHE A 233 -7.38 -11.66 -19.59
CA PHE A 233 -6.98 -10.35 -20.06
C PHE A 233 -6.88 -10.23 -21.58
N ASN A 234 -7.29 -9.07 -22.07
CA ASN A 234 -7.10 -8.66 -23.46
C ASN A 234 -5.60 -8.48 -23.76
N GLN A 235 -5.05 -9.42 -24.51
CA GLN A 235 -3.62 -9.47 -24.79
C GLN A 235 -3.10 -8.27 -25.60
N ALA A 236 -3.94 -7.65 -26.44
CA ALA A 236 -3.56 -6.44 -27.17
C ALA A 236 -3.36 -5.26 -26.18
N GLN A 237 -4.32 -5.05 -25.28
CA GLN A 237 -4.24 -3.99 -24.27
C GLN A 237 -3.06 -4.21 -23.30
N LEU A 238 -2.80 -5.46 -22.89
CA LEU A 238 -1.62 -5.76 -22.06
C LEU A 238 -0.32 -5.50 -22.79
N ARG A 239 -0.22 -5.82 -24.08
CA ARG A 239 0.97 -5.54 -24.90
C ARG A 239 1.19 -4.04 -25.05
N ASP A 240 0.14 -3.26 -25.27
CA ASP A 240 0.22 -1.81 -25.34
C ASP A 240 0.70 -1.22 -24.02
N MET A 241 0.11 -1.64 -22.91
CA MET A 241 0.55 -1.22 -21.56
C MET A 241 2.01 -1.56 -21.31
N TRP A 242 2.43 -2.78 -21.64
CA TRP A 242 3.81 -3.23 -21.46
C TRP A 242 4.78 -2.45 -22.33
N THR A 243 4.43 -2.21 -23.59
CA THR A 243 5.25 -1.46 -24.54
C THR A 243 5.42 0.00 -24.10
N ASN A 244 4.34 0.64 -23.66
CA ASN A 244 4.37 2.00 -23.14
C ASN A 244 5.22 2.09 -21.86
N TYR A 245 5.13 1.10 -20.98
CA TYR A 245 6.01 1.00 -19.81
C TYR A 245 7.49 0.93 -20.21
N LEU A 246 7.84 0.04 -21.16
CA LEU A 246 9.22 -0.07 -21.65
C LEU A 246 9.70 1.19 -22.41
N ALA A 247 8.78 1.94 -23.02
CA ALA A 247 9.05 3.23 -23.65
C ALA A 247 9.22 4.39 -22.65
N GLY A 248 9.06 4.14 -21.33
CA GLY A 248 9.32 5.12 -20.27
C GLY A 248 8.08 5.65 -19.54
N GLU A 249 6.89 5.14 -19.80
CA GLU A 249 5.70 5.47 -18.99
C GLU A 249 5.76 4.73 -17.64
N GLU A 250 6.67 5.19 -16.81
CA GLU A 250 7.01 4.54 -15.54
C GLU A 250 5.83 4.38 -14.57
N THR A 251 4.78 5.22 -14.69
CA THR A 251 3.58 5.17 -13.84
C THR A 251 2.77 3.88 -14.00
N LEU A 252 2.98 3.14 -15.10
CA LEU A 252 2.30 1.87 -15.36
C LEU A 252 2.81 0.70 -14.52
N TRP A 253 3.95 0.84 -13.82
CA TRP A 253 4.55 -0.24 -13.05
C TRP A 253 3.61 -0.87 -12.01
N ASN A 254 2.78 -0.05 -11.36
CA ASN A 254 1.86 -0.52 -10.32
C ASN A 254 0.70 -1.35 -10.91
N ARG A 255 0.22 -0.98 -12.10
CA ARG A 255 -0.80 -1.75 -12.83
C ARG A 255 -0.24 -3.09 -13.27
N ILE A 256 0.94 -3.08 -13.85
CA ILE A 256 1.68 -4.30 -14.26
C ILE A 256 1.90 -5.21 -13.06
N TYR A 257 2.35 -4.66 -11.93
CA TYR A 257 2.57 -5.43 -10.71
C TYR A 257 1.28 -6.04 -10.15
N ALA A 258 0.18 -5.29 -10.14
CA ALA A 258 -1.11 -5.79 -9.67
C ALA A 258 -1.63 -6.97 -10.52
N ILE A 259 -1.52 -6.86 -11.86
CA ILE A 259 -1.88 -7.95 -12.77
C ILE A 259 -0.97 -9.16 -12.58
N TYR A 260 0.33 -8.94 -12.45
CA TYR A 260 1.31 -10.00 -12.17
C TYR A 260 1.02 -10.71 -10.84
N ALA A 261 0.72 -9.96 -9.78
CA ALA A 261 0.36 -10.53 -8.48
C ALA A 261 -0.92 -11.39 -8.56
N PHE A 262 -1.94 -10.93 -9.32
CA PHE A 262 -3.14 -11.72 -9.59
C PHE A 262 -2.81 -13.02 -10.31
N LEU A 263 -2.02 -12.98 -11.37
CA LEU A 263 -1.66 -14.17 -12.17
C LEU A 263 -0.83 -15.16 -11.34
N LEU A 264 0.09 -14.69 -10.50
CA LEU A 264 0.83 -15.55 -9.59
C LEU A 264 -0.09 -16.21 -8.57
N TRP A 265 -0.98 -15.42 -7.96
CA TRP A 265 -1.95 -15.95 -7.00
C TRP A 265 -2.84 -17.01 -7.63
N TYR A 266 -3.34 -16.75 -8.83
CA TYR A 266 -4.21 -17.70 -9.54
C TYR A 266 -3.49 -19.03 -9.80
N ASP A 267 -2.27 -19.00 -10.35
CA ASP A 267 -1.50 -20.20 -10.64
C ASP A 267 -1.04 -20.98 -9.38
N LEU A 268 -0.99 -20.31 -8.22
CA LEU A 268 -0.66 -20.97 -6.95
C LEU A 268 -1.88 -21.63 -6.30
N LYS A 269 -3.10 -21.23 -6.67
CA LYS A 269 -4.33 -21.68 -6.01
C LYS A 269 -5.20 -22.58 -6.89
N PHE A 270 -5.07 -22.46 -8.20
CA PHE A 270 -5.86 -23.18 -9.19
C PHE A 270 -5.00 -23.85 -10.27
#